data_0c0e421a7da9c3edd0a6e70be231fefe
#
_entry.id   0c0e421a7da9c3edd0a6e70be231fefe
#
_cell.length_a   1.000
_cell.length_b   1.000
_cell.length_c   1.000
_cell.angle_alpha   90.00
_cell.angle_beta   90.00
_cell.angle_gamma   90.00
#
_symmetry.space_group_name_H-M   'P 1'
#
loop_
_entity.id
_entity.type
_entity.pdbx_description
1 polymer ?
#
loop_
_entity_poly.entity_id
_entity_poly.type
_entity_poly.pdbx_seq_one_letter_code
_entity_poly.pdbx_strand_id
1 'polypeptide(L)'
;MHPLSPSHQTWFAAYETYLRQKTLVDASRKRLLRLARRYLHYLDTEYPGIEATRISYPQCCTFLQTLGYLKVNTYNLYLVDLRGFLQFLEKQHGAKVISHQLRRKTAEINLPRGLPLDLMQQLCTPKATEAAALETSLLAMRNQAIIELLFSTGMRACELLQLRVGDFSPDLGSCVVATAKHGVDHITWLGKPAVAALRRYLMARGLHPKKDAHAWLFPGKKGQPLKYGALRNVIRKISQDRIGCPVTPHTIRHTFATQMLIGCGCIRSVQLMLGHACLSNTARYCAVEFVHLLAAVRGFHPHGGEPANRAETLDRAVVSE
;
A
#
# COMPACT_ATOMS: atom_id res chain seq x y z
N MET A 1 10.54 15.91 -26.78
CA MET A 1 9.10 16.06 -27.06
C MET A 1 8.88 17.47 -27.58
N HIS A 2 8.29 17.59 -28.76
CA HIS A 2 7.91 18.90 -29.30
C HIS A 2 6.94 19.63 -28.37
N PRO A 3 6.90 20.97 -28.34
CA PRO A 3 5.91 21.71 -27.58
C PRO A 3 4.50 21.36 -28.09
N LEU A 4 3.51 21.35 -27.21
CA LEU A 4 2.11 21.19 -27.58
C LEU A 4 1.65 22.42 -28.41
N SER A 5 0.65 22.23 -29.26
CA SER A 5 -0.02 23.34 -29.95
C SER A 5 -0.62 24.34 -28.95
N PRO A 6 -0.79 25.61 -29.31
CA PRO A 6 -1.32 26.64 -28.38
C PRO A 6 -2.64 26.26 -27.71
N SER A 7 -3.58 25.69 -28.48
CA SER A 7 -4.87 25.21 -27.97
C SER A 7 -4.71 24.09 -26.95
N HIS A 8 -3.84 23.09 -27.25
CA HIS A 8 -3.58 21.98 -26.36
C HIS A 8 -2.76 22.38 -25.12
N GLN A 9 -1.91 23.40 -25.21
CA GLN A 9 -1.26 24.02 -24.04
C GLN A 9 -2.32 24.62 -23.10
N THR A 10 -3.31 25.32 -23.64
CA THR A 10 -4.40 25.91 -22.85
C THR A 10 -5.20 24.82 -22.13
N TRP A 11 -5.59 23.73 -22.83
CA TRP A 11 -6.31 22.60 -22.19
C TRP A 11 -5.48 21.92 -21.12
N PHE A 12 -4.19 21.73 -21.35
CA PHE A 12 -3.29 21.13 -20.39
C PHE A 12 -3.15 21.98 -19.11
N ALA A 13 -2.97 23.30 -19.26
CA ALA A 13 -2.88 24.22 -18.14
C ALA A 13 -4.19 24.30 -17.34
N ALA A 14 -5.33 24.32 -18.03
CA ALA A 14 -6.65 24.27 -17.39
C ALA A 14 -6.85 22.96 -16.62
N TYR A 15 -6.44 21.83 -17.19
CA TYR A 15 -6.53 20.53 -16.51
C TYR A 15 -5.60 20.46 -15.29
N GLU A 16 -4.39 21.00 -15.37
CA GLU A 16 -3.48 21.09 -14.22
C GLU A 16 -4.11 21.89 -13.08
N THR A 17 -4.71 23.05 -13.40
CA THR A 17 -5.43 23.88 -12.42
C THR A 17 -6.61 23.13 -11.79
N TYR A 18 -7.41 22.45 -12.61
CA TYR A 18 -8.51 21.60 -12.15
C TYR A 18 -8.04 20.50 -11.20
N LEU A 19 -6.92 19.83 -11.51
CA LEU A 19 -6.37 18.78 -10.65
C LEU A 19 -5.77 19.32 -9.34
N ARG A 20 -5.31 20.58 -9.32
CA ARG A 20 -4.84 21.25 -8.08
C ARG A 20 -5.97 21.50 -7.08
N GLN A 21 -7.18 21.74 -7.56
CA GLN A 21 -8.37 21.94 -6.73
C GLN A 21 -8.90 20.62 -6.14
N LYS A 22 -8.46 19.48 -6.65
CA LYS A 22 -8.85 18.16 -6.13
C LYS A 22 -7.90 17.67 -5.04
N THR A 23 -8.43 17.04 -4.01
CA THR A 23 -7.65 16.36 -2.97
C THR A 23 -6.98 15.11 -3.53
N LEU A 24 -5.89 15.29 -4.27
CA LEU A 24 -5.12 14.21 -4.89
C LEU A 24 -3.70 14.16 -4.34
N VAL A 25 -3.20 12.95 -4.12
CA VAL A 25 -1.78 12.73 -3.81
C VAL A 25 -0.95 13.13 -5.03
N ASP A 26 0.20 13.77 -4.80
CA ASP A 26 1.10 14.27 -5.87
C ASP A 26 1.47 13.22 -6.92
N ALA A 27 1.71 11.97 -6.49
CA ALA A 27 2.01 10.88 -7.42
C ALA A 27 0.85 10.62 -8.41
N SER A 28 -0.40 10.67 -7.93
CA SER A 28 -1.60 10.51 -8.75
C SER A 28 -1.77 11.68 -9.71
N ARG A 29 -1.57 12.93 -9.21
CA ARG A 29 -1.62 14.14 -10.04
C ARG A 29 -0.59 14.09 -11.16
N LYS A 30 0.67 13.76 -10.85
CA LYS A 30 1.75 13.61 -11.84
C LYS A 30 1.44 12.55 -12.88
N ARG A 31 0.81 11.43 -12.49
CA ARG A 31 0.40 10.37 -13.42
C ARG A 31 -0.68 10.85 -14.38
N LEU A 32 -1.73 11.48 -13.88
CA LEU A 32 -2.83 12.04 -14.67
C LEU A 32 -2.32 13.08 -15.69
N LEU A 33 -1.47 14.00 -15.25
CA LEU A 33 -0.87 15.01 -16.13
C LEU A 33 0.03 14.39 -17.21
N ARG A 34 0.79 13.34 -16.86
CA ARG A 34 1.64 12.64 -17.84
C ARG A 34 0.80 11.99 -18.94
N LEU A 35 -0.32 11.37 -18.59
CA LEU A 35 -1.20 10.78 -19.58
C LEU A 35 -1.88 11.85 -20.44
N ALA A 36 -2.44 12.89 -19.82
CA ALA A 36 -3.07 14.00 -20.56
C ALA A 36 -2.09 14.59 -21.57
N ARG A 37 -0.84 14.88 -21.15
CA ARG A 37 0.20 15.38 -22.06
C ARG A 37 0.49 14.40 -23.22
N ARG A 38 0.58 13.09 -22.92
CA ARG A 38 0.82 12.07 -23.96
C ARG A 38 -0.32 11.99 -24.96
N TYR A 39 -1.56 12.10 -24.48
CA TYR A 39 -2.74 12.10 -25.34
C TYR A 39 -2.82 13.36 -26.21
N LEU A 40 -2.52 14.54 -25.65
CA LEU A 40 -2.50 15.80 -26.42
C LEU A 40 -1.38 15.80 -27.47
N HIS A 41 -0.20 15.26 -27.19
CA HIS A 41 0.83 15.07 -28.22
C HIS A 41 0.38 14.13 -29.34
N TYR A 42 -0.32 13.07 -28.98
CA TYR A 42 -0.90 12.18 -30.00
C TYR A 42 -1.91 12.93 -30.89
N LEU A 43 -2.77 13.77 -30.29
CA LEU A 43 -3.72 14.57 -31.07
C LEU A 43 -2.99 15.61 -31.95
N ASP A 44 -1.95 16.25 -31.47
CA ASP A 44 -1.16 17.20 -32.26
C ASP A 44 -0.48 16.53 -33.47
N THR A 45 -0.06 15.27 -33.32
CA THR A 45 0.62 14.51 -34.38
C THR A 45 -0.36 13.95 -35.41
N GLU A 46 -1.43 13.28 -34.94
CA GLU A 46 -2.34 12.56 -35.82
C GLU A 46 -3.52 13.41 -36.32
N TYR A 47 -3.88 14.47 -35.59
CA TYR A 47 -5.03 15.33 -35.85
C TYR A 47 -4.69 16.81 -35.60
N PRO A 48 -3.75 17.41 -36.35
CA PRO A 48 -3.32 18.80 -36.14
C PRO A 48 -4.48 19.78 -36.13
N GLY A 49 -4.54 20.64 -35.13
CA GLY A 49 -5.59 21.66 -35.03
C GLY A 49 -6.97 21.17 -34.60
N ILE A 50 -7.08 19.94 -34.11
CA ILE A 50 -8.38 19.40 -33.65
C ILE A 50 -8.94 20.24 -32.49
N GLU A 51 -10.22 20.59 -32.57
CA GLU A 51 -10.99 21.20 -31.49
C GLU A 51 -11.53 20.14 -30.51
N ALA A 52 -11.73 20.52 -29.24
CA ALA A 52 -12.27 19.62 -28.22
C ALA A 52 -13.61 19.01 -28.62
N THR A 53 -14.48 19.80 -29.27
CA THR A 53 -15.80 19.40 -29.75
C THR A 53 -15.75 18.33 -30.84
N ARG A 54 -14.65 18.19 -31.55
CA ARG A 54 -14.41 17.21 -32.62
C ARG A 54 -13.72 15.94 -32.21
N ILE A 55 -13.28 15.85 -30.94
CA ILE A 55 -12.73 14.61 -30.41
C ILE A 55 -13.80 13.51 -30.45
N SER A 56 -13.48 12.39 -31.08
CA SER A 56 -14.40 11.28 -31.32
C SER A 56 -13.94 9.99 -30.64
N TYR A 57 -14.88 9.06 -30.46
CA TYR A 57 -14.60 7.74 -29.90
C TYR A 57 -13.51 6.95 -30.67
N PRO A 58 -13.53 6.88 -32.03
CA PRO A 58 -12.48 6.21 -32.79
C PRO A 58 -11.07 6.74 -32.51
N GLN A 59 -10.90 8.05 -32.42
CA GLN A 59 -9.60 8.68 -32.12
C GLN A 59 -9.08 8.28 -30.74
N CYS A 60 -9.97 8.21 -29.74
CA CYS A 60 -9.60 7.70 -28.41
C CYS A 60 -9.22 6.22 -28.46
N CYS A 61 -9.92 5.40 -29.24
CA CYS A 61 -9.60 3.99 -29.40
C CYS A 61 -8.24 3.79 -30.09
N THR A 62 -7.94 4.55 -31.14
CA THR A 62 -6.65 4.50 -31.84
C THR A 62 -5.51 4.89 -30.89
N PHE A 63 -5.69 5.94 -30.09
CA PHE A 63 -4.71 6.27 -29.05
C PHE A 63 -4.51 5.12 -28.05
N LEU A 64 -5.60 4.49 -27.59
CA LEU A 64 -5.52 3.36 -26.66
C LEU A 64 -4.88 2.12 -27.31
N GLN A 65 -4.99 1.95 -28.62
CA GLN A 65 -4.27 0.88 -29.36
C GLN A 65 -2.76 1.09 -29.31
N THR A 66 -2.27 2.34 -29.35
CA THR A 66 -0.83 2.64 -29.17
C THR A 66 -0.31 2.20 -27.81
N LEU A 67 -1.19 1.93 -26.83
CA LEU A 67 -0.88 1.43 -25.49
C LEU A 67 -1.05 -0.09 -25.38
N GLY A 68 -1.33 -0.78 -26.49
CA GLY A 68 -1.66 -2.22 -26.52
C GLY A 68 -0.55 -3.13 -26.00
N TYR A 69 0.72 -2.67 -26.01
CA TYR A 69 1.89 -3.39 -25.46
C TYR A 69 1.91 -3.44 -23.92
N LEU A 70 1.06 -2.67 -23.25
CA LEU A 70 0.99 -2.63 -21.79
C LEU A 70 0.23 -3.83 -21.22
N LYS A 71 0.64 -4.27 -20.04
CA LYS A 71 -0.13 -5.25 -19.26
C LYS A 71 -1.56 -4.71 -19.01
N VAL A 72 -2.57 -5.59 -19.04
CA VAL A 72 -3.99 -5.25 -18.97
C VAL A 72 -4.32 -4.31 -17.79
N ASN A 73 -3.77 -4.55 -16.61
CA ASN A 73 -3.99 -3.68 -15.46
C ASN A 73 -3.42 -2.27 -15.66
N THR A 74 -2.25 -2.16 -16.28
CA THR A 74 -1.63 -0.86 -16.61
C THR A 74 -2.43 -0.15 -17.71
N TYR A 75 -2.85 -0.87 -18.74
CA TYR A 75 -3.74 -0.36 -19.79
C TYR A 75 -5.05 0.19 -19.18
N ASN A 76 -5.71 -0.59 -18.33
CA ASN A 76 -6.95 -0.18 -17.66
C ASN A 76 -6.76 1.06 -16.77
N LEU A 77 -5.59 1.21 -16.14
CA LEU A 77 -5.25 2.41 -15.37
C LEU A 77 -5.14 3.63 -16.28
N TYR A 78 -4.44 3.52 -17.41
CA TYR A 78 -4.34 4.60 -18.40
C TYR A 78 -5.70 4.95 -19.01
N LEU A 79 -6.55 3.94 -19.26
CA LEU A 79 -7.90 4.16 -19.75
C LEU A 79 -8.76 4.96 -18.75
N VAL A 80 -8.66 4.65 -17.45
CA VAL A 80 -9.37 5.40 -16.40
C VAL A 80 -8.85 6.85 -16.32
N ASP A 81 -7.54 7.03 -16.42
CA ASP A 81 -6.94 8.36 -16.43
C ASP A 81 -7.38 9.17 -17.66
N LEU A 82 -7.45 8.53 -18.84
CA LEU A 82 -7.96 9.14 -20.07
C LEU A 82 -9.44 9.54 -19.94
N ARG A 83 -10.27 8.65 -19.40
CA ARG A 83 -11.68 8.99 -19.10
C ARG A 83 -11.79 10.24 -18.24
N GLY A 84 -10.97 10.35 -17.19
CA GLY A 84 -10.97 11.52 -16.32
C GLY A 84 -10.60 12.81 -17.05
N PHE A 85 -9.65 12.76 -17.98
CA PHE A 85 -9.29 13.89 -18.82
C PHE A 85 -10.39 14.25 -19.83
N LEU A 86 -10.98 13.26 -20.51
CA LEU A 86 -12.10 13.47 -21.43
C LEU A 86 -13.31 14.07 -20.72
N GLN A 87 -13.67 13.57 -19.53
CA GLN A 87 -14.74 14.16 -18.72
C GLN A 87 -14.47 15.62 -18.33
N PHE A 88 -13.22 15.98 -18.12
CA PHE A 88 -12.84 17.37 -17.93
C PHE A 88 -13.08 18.19 -19.21
N LEU A 89 -12.67 17.69 -20.39
CA LEU A 89 -12.90 18.37 -21.66
C LEU A 89 -14.40 18.47 -21.99
N GLU A 90 -15.19 17.42 -21.72
CA GLU A 90 -16.65 17.41 -21.86
C GLU A 90 -17.29 18.56 -21.06
N LYS A 91 -16.86 18.76 -19.81
CA LYS A 91 -17.45 19.76 -18.90
C LYS A 91 -16.96 21.19 -19.16
N GLN A 92 -15.69 21.37 -19.50
CA GLN A 92 -15.07 22.69 -19.55
C GLN A 92 -14.91 23.24 -20.98
N HIS A 93 -14.86 22.36 -21.98
CA HIS A 93 -14.58 22.72 -23.36
C HIS A 93 -15.64 22.22 -24.35
N GLY A 94 -16.78 21.73 -23.86
CA GLY A 94 -17.89 21.27 -24.68
C GLY A 94 -17.58 20.07 -25.58
N ALA A 95 -16.58 19.25 -25.22
CA ALA A 95 -16.29 18.02 -25.95
C ALA A 95 -17.49 17.07 -25.94
N LYS A 96 -17.60 16.22 -26.97
CA LYS A 96 -18.65 15.19 -27.01
C LYS A 96 -18.50 14.23 -25.84
N VAL A 97 -19.65 13.78 -25.28
CA VAL A 97 -19.67 12.82 -24.17
C VAL A 97 -19.35 11.42 -24.69
N ILE A 98 -18.06 11.08 -24.69
CA ILE A 98 -17.53 9.80 -25.18
C ILE A 98 -16.78 9.00 -24.11
N SER A 99 -16.48 9.62 -22.99
CA SER A 99 -15.67 9.00 -21.92
C SER A 99 -16.28 7.70 -21.39
N HIS A 100 -17.61 7.60 -21.31
CA HIS A 100 -18.33 6.42 -20.82
C HIS A 100 -18.28 5.22 -21.78
N GLN A 101 -18.04 5.46 -23.09
CA GLN A 101 -17.99 4.41 -24.11
C GLN A 101 -16.70 3.59 -24.05
N LEU A 102 -15.62 4.18 -23.52
CA LEU A 102 -14.35 3.49 -23.39
C LEU A 102 -14.46 2.36 -22.36
N ARG A 103 -14.32 1.11 -22.78
CA ARG A 103 -14.48 -0.06 -21.90
C ARG A 103 -13.12 -0.61 -21.45
N ARG A 104 -13.06 -1.06 -20.18
CA ARG A 104 -11.88 -1.75 -19.66
C ARG A 104 -11.72 -3.09 -20.35
N LYS A 105 -10.46 -3.49 -20.55
CA LYS A 105 -10.15 -4.88 -20.91
C LYS A 105 -10.37 -5.77 -19.69
N THR A 106 -10.91 -6.97 -19.92
CA THR A 106 -11.00 -7.99 -18.86
C THR A 106 -9.58 -8.35 -18.42
N ALA A 107 -9.32 -8.13 -17.14
CA ALA A 107 -8.03 -8.56 -16.56
C ALA A 107 -8.17 -9.99 -16.09
N GLU A 108 -7.20 -10.83 -16.38
CA GLU A 108 -7.10 -12.11 -15.69
C GLU A 108 -6.98 -11.84 -14.19
N ILE A 109 -7.79 -12.53 -13.41
CA ILE A 109 -7.71 -12.49 -11.96
C ILE A 109 -6.47 -13.29 -11.56
N ASN A 110 -5.32 -12.65 -11.65
CA ASN A 110 -4.12 -13.21 -11.05
C ASN A 110 -4.30 -13.11 -9.54
N LEU A 111 -4.62 -14.24 -8.92
CA LEU A 111 -4.61 -14.34 -7.47
C LEU A 111 -3.23 -13.88 -6.99
N PRO A 112 -3.17 -12.87 -6.13
CA PRO A 112 -1.90 -12.40 -5.62
C PRO A 112 -1.22 -13.56 -4.90
N ARG A 113 -0.05 -13.95 -5.35
CA ARG A 113 0.72 -15.02 -4.72
C ARG A 113 1.49 -14.44 -3.55
N GLY A 114 1.01 -14.72 -2.34
CA GLY A 114 1.81 -14.56 -1.12
C GLY A 114 3.03 -15.51 -1.17
N LEU A 115 4.01 -15.27 -0.33
CA LEU A 115 5.08 -16.24 -0.13
C LEU A 115 4.51 -17.47 0.60
N PRO A 116 5.01 -18.68 0.31
CA PRO A 116 4.85 -19.83 1.21
C PRO A 116 5.29 -19.45 2.62
N LEU A 117 4.62 -20.03 3.64
CA LEU A 117 4.88 -19.66 5.04
C LEU A 117 6.32 -19.96 5.47
N ASP A 118 6.86 -21.08 5.02
CA ASP A 118 8.24 -21.51 5.26
C ASP A 118 9.27 -20.48 4.73
N LEU A 119 9.07 -20.00 3.51
CA LEU A 119 9.92 -18.95 2.92
C LEU A 119 9.75 -17.61 3.67
N MET A 120 8.55 -17.31 4.14
CA MET A 120 8.33 -16.10 4.93
C MET A 120 9.02 -16.20 6.30
N GLN A 121 8.99 -17.36 6.95
CA GLN A 121 9.70 -17.61 8.18
C GLN A 121 11.23 -17.53 7.98
N GLN A 122 11.76 -18.10 6.90
CA GLN A 122 13.16 -17.94 6.52
C GLN A 122 13.52 -16.47 6.27
N LEU A 123 12.65 -15.70 5.63
CA LEU A 123 12.86 -14.26 5.42
C LEU A 123 12.95 -13.50 6.76
N CYS A 124 12.17 -13.86 7.76
CA CYS A 124 12.18 -13.29 9.10
C CYS A 124 13.39 -13.75 9.92
N THR A 125 13.91 -14.93 9.66
CA THR A 125 15.03 -15.51 10.43
C THR A 125 16.38 -15.01 9.91
N PRO A 126 17.17 -14.29 10.70
CA PRO A 126 18.51 -13.87 10.32
C PRO A 126 19.42 -15.08 10.09
N LYS A 127 20.27 -15.03 9.08
CA LYS A 127 21.31 -16.03 8.90
C LYS A 127 22.35 -15.96 10.02
N ALA A 128 23.06 -17.04 10.29
CA ALA A 128 24.15 -17.07 11.28
C ALA A 128 25.20 -15.97 11.02
N THR A 129 25.49 -15.67 9.76
CA THR A 129 26.40 -14.58 9.36
C THR A 129 25.87 -13.18 9.69
N GLU A 130 24.57 -13.02 9.88
CA GLU A 130 23.93 -11.74 10.26
C GLU A 130 23.76 -11.60 11.77
N ALA A 131 23.91 -12.69 12.56
CA ALA A 131 23.64 -12.69 14.00
C ALA A 131 24.54 -11.68 14.73
N ALA A 132 25.83 -11.69 14.48
CA ALA A 132 26.77 -10.73 15.06
C ALA A 132 26.45 -9.27 14.69
N ALA A 133 26.00 -9.02 13.45
CA ALA A 133 25.60 -7.69 13.02
C ALA A 133 24.33 -7.22 13.72
N LEU A 134 23.42 -8.12 14.13
CA LEU A 134 22.23 -7.76 14.90
C LEU A 134 22.53 -7.34 16.34
N GLU A 135 23.71 -7.63 16.85
CA GLU A 135 24.15 -7.20 18.19
C GLU A 135 24.84 -5.84 18.14
N THR A 136 25.51 -5.51 17.03
CA THR A 136 26.39 -4.34 16.94
C THR A 136 25.95 -3.27 15.97
N SER A 137 25.23 -3.64 14.91
CA SER A 137 24.86 -2.73 13.83
C SER A 137 23.43 -2.21 13.97
N LEU A 138 23.28 -0.92 14.24
CA LEU A 138 21.97 -0.24 14.23
C LEU A 138 21.21 -0.42 12.90
N LEU A 139 21.94 -0.50 11.78
CA LEU A 139 21.36 -0.72 10.46
C LEU A 139 20.75 -2.13 10.33
N ALA A 140 21.45 -3.15 10.83
CA ALA A 140 20.97 -4.53 10.84
C ALA A 140 19.72 -4.65 11.73
N MET A 141 19.76 -4.07 12.95
CA MET A 141 18.63 -4.04 13.89
C MET A 141 17.41 -3.34 13.27
N ARG A 142 17.60 -2.18 12.62
CA ARG A 142 16.54 -1.47 11.90
C ARG A 142 15.93 -2.34 10.82
N ASN A 143 16.75 -2.97 10.01
CA ASN A 143 16.31 -3.77 8.88
C ASN A 143 15.51 -5.00 9.33
N GLN A 144 15.95 -5.64 10.43
CA GLN A 144 15.20 -6.74 11.04
C GLN A 144 13.86 -6.25 11.58
N ALA A 145 13.83 -5.13 12.31
CA ALA A 145 12.59 -4.55 12.81
C ALA A 145 11.61 -4.20 11.68
N ILE A 146 12.10 -3.74 10.53
CA ILE A 146 11.26 -3.47 9.35
C ILE A 146 10.57 -4.75 8.84
N ILE A 147 11.33 -5.84 8.65
CA ILE A 147 10.77 -7.12 8.15
C ILE A 147 9.73 -7.67 9.13
N GLU A 148 10.09 -7.70 10.42
CA GLU A 148 9.23 -8.21 11.48
C GLU A 148 7.94 -7.41 11.61
N LEU A 149 8.00 -6.09 11.60
CA LEU A 149 6.82 -5.23 11.66
C LEU A 149 5.90 -5.43 10.47
N LEU A 150 6.45 -5.46 9.26
CA LEU A 150 5.64 -5.66 8.05
C LEU A 150 4.91 -7.00 8.08
N PHE A 151 5.57 -8.07 8.52
CA PHE A 151 4.94 -9.38 8.59
C PHE A 151 4.00 -9.53 9.78
N SER A 152 4.33 -8.92 10.91
CA SER A 152 3.51 -8.97 12.12
C SER A 152 2.17 -8.24 11.97
N THR A 153 2.16 -7.13 11.24
CA THR A 153 1.01 -6.22 11.20
C THR A 153 0.31 -6.22 9.84
N GLY A 154 0.98 -6.67 8.80
CA GLY A 154 0.48 -6.57 7.44
C GLY A 154 0.27 -5.13 6.95
N MET A 155 0.80 -4.10 7.63
CA MET A 155 0.60 -2.70 7.26
C MET A 155 1.16 -2.35 5.88
N ARG A 156 0.67 -1.26 5.31
CA ARG A 156 1.21 -0.76 4.04
C ARG A 156 2.59 -0.13 4.24
N ALA A 157 3.43 -0.19 3.21
CA ALA A 157 4.74 0.44 3.24
C ALA A 157 4.70 1.95 3.57
N CYS A 158 3.71 2.67 3.07
CA CYS A 158 3.54 4.09 3.39
C CYS A 158 3.13 4.33 4.85
N GLU A 159 2.38 3.43 5.44
CA GLU A 159 2.00 3.45 6.85
C GLU A 159 3.25 3.22 7.72
N LEU A 160 4.02 2.16 7.44
CA LEU A 160 5.30 1.90 8.13
C LEU A 160 6.25 3.11 8.10
N LEU A 161 6.35 3.79 6.97
CA LEU A 161 7.24 4.93 6.78
C LEU A 161 6.80 6.20 7.55
N GLN A 162 5.54 6.27 7.96
CA GLN A 162 4.99 7.39 8.72
C GLN A 162 4.94 7.12 10.23
N LEU A 163 5.31 5.91 10.68
CA LEU A 163 5.31 5.57 12.10
C LEU A 163 6.29 6.41 12.90
N ARG A 164 5.81 6.84 14.05
CA ARG A 164 6.59 7.48 15.09
C ARG A 164 6.77 6.54 16.27
N VAL A 165 7.74 6.83 17.11
CA VAL A 165 8.01 6.02 18.29
C VAL A 165 6.83 6.05 19.27
N GLY A 166 6.12 7.18 19.36
CA GLY A 166 4.92 7.34 20.19
C GLY A 166 3.66 6.67 19.70
N ASP A 167 3.65 6.13 18.47
CA ASP A 167 2.50 5.39 17.97
C ASP A 167 2.37 4.00 18.60
N PHE A 168 3.39 3.58 19.37
CA PHE A 168 3.44 2.28 20.04
C PHE A 168 3.02 2.36 21.50
N SER A 169 2.35 1.30 21.95
CA SER A 169 2.12 1.09 23.39
C SER A 169 3.45 0.96 24.14
N PRO A 170 3.51 1.26 25.45
CA PRO A 170 4.75 1.20 26.22
C PRO A 170 5.42 -0.16 26.25
N ASP A 171 4.63 -1.23 26.15
CA ASP A 171 5.09 -2.62 26.08
C ASP A 171 5.47 -3.06 24.65
N LEU A 172 5.22 -2.19 23.65
CA LEU A 172 5.38 -2.44 22.21
C LEU A 172 4.46 -3.53 21.66
N GLY A 173 3.42 -3.92 22.38
CA GLY A 173 2.49 -4.96 21.96
C GLY A 173 1.50 -4.52 20.90
N SER A 174 1.27 -3.23 20.76
CA SER A 174 0.35 -2.65 19.77
C SER A 174 0.87 -1.32 19.22
N CYS A 175 0.36 -0.93 18.06
CA CYS A 175 0.59 0.42 17.53
C CYS A 175 -0.66 0.98 16.86
N VAL A 176 -0.80 2.31 16.87
CA VAL A 176 -1.80 3.06 16.13
C VAL A 176 -1.24 3.37 14.75
N VAL A 177 -1.96 2.97 13.72
CA VAL A 177 -1.57 3.22 12.33
C VAL A 177 -2.48 4.29 11.74
N ALA A 178 -1.90 5.45 11.46
CA ALA A 178 -2.61 6.54 10.79
C ALA A 178 -2.83 6.20 9.30
N THR A 179 -4.07 6.31 8.83
CA THR A 179 -4.41 5.96 7.46
C THR A 179 -4.37 7.19 6.56
N ALA A 180 -3.47 7.21 5.59
CA ALA A 180 -3.19 8.36 4.72
C ALA A 180 -4.31 8.74 3.73
N LYS A 181 -5.39 7.95 3.56
CA LYS A 181 -6.48 8.20 2.58
C LYS A 181 -7.82 7.80 3.18
N HIS A 182 -8.63 8.79 3.56
CA HIS A 182 -10.05 8.62 3.91
C HIS A 182 -10.37 7.40 4.80
N GLY A 183 -9.37 6.87 5.51
CA GLY A 183 -9.49 5.73 6.40
C GLY A 183 -9.50 6.18 7.85
N VAL A 184 -10.11 5.39 8.69
CA VAL A 184 -10.06 5.55 10.14
C VAL A 184 -8.71 5.00 10.61
N ASP A 185 -8.04 5.72 11.50
CA ASP A 185 -6.86 5.20 12.19
C ASP A 185 -7.23 3.90 12.87
N HIS A 186 -6.37 2.91 12.75
CA HIS A 186 -6.63 1.59 13.31
C HIS A 186 -5.49 1.12 14.20
N ILE A 187 -5.84 0.30 15.17
CA ILE A 187 -4.85 -0.35 16.05
C ILE A 187 -4.47 -1.68 15.43
N THR A 188 -3.18 -1.97 15.42
CA THR A 188 -2.63 -3.27 15.05
C THR A 188 -1.75 -3.82 16.17
N TRP A 189 -1.64 -5.13 16.27
CA TRP A 189 -0.90 -5.84 17.31
C TRP A 189 0.37 -6.46 16.74
N LEU A 190 1.38 -6.53 17.58
CA LEU A 190 2.68 -7.07 17.23
C LEU A 190 2.86 -8.48 17.83
N GLY A 191 3.30 -9.42 17.01
CA GLY A 191 3.75 -10.73 17.48
C GLY A 191 5.07 -10.62 18.29
N LYS A 192 5.32 -11.60 19.14
CA LYS A 192 6.50 -11.65 20.03
C LYS A 192 7.84 -11.36 19.31
N PRO A 193 8.12 -11.92 18.10
CA PRO A 193 9.36 -11.61 17.36
C PRO A 193 9.47 -10.15 16.94
N ALA A 194 8.36 -9.53 16.48
CA ALA A 194 8.35 -8.13 16.10
C ALA A 194 8.59 -7.22 17.31
N VAL A 195 7.98 -7.52 18.47
CA VAL A 195 8.24 -6.81 19.74
C VAL A 195 9.72 -6.91 20.12
N ALA A 196 10.32 -8.09 20.05
CA ALA A 196 11.72 -8.29 20.38
C ALA A 196 12.66 -7.52 19.45
N ALA A 197 12.44 -7.59 18.13
CA ALA A 197 13.23 -6.86 17.14
C ALA A 197 13.08 -5.33 17.29
N LEU A 198 11.87 -4.85 17.52
CA LEU A 198 11.59 -3.43 17.73
C LEU A 198 12.23 -2.92 19.02
N ARG A 199 12.11 -3.67 20.11
CA ARG A 199 12.72 -3.33 21.40
C ARG A 199 14.25 -3.20 21.28
N ARG A 200 14.90 -4.17 20.64
CA ARG A 200 16.35 -4.13 20.38
C ARG A 200 16.74 -2.88 19.60
N TYR A 201 16.01 -2.58 18.54
CA TYR A 201 16.26 -1.42 17.69
C TYR A 201 16.07 -0.09 18.45
N LEU A 202 15.00 0.05 19.23
CA LEU A 202 14.73 1.27 20.01
C LEU A 202 15.77 1.45 21.13
N MET A 203 16.14 0.38 21.83
CA MET A 203 17.21 0.43 22.86
C MET A 203 18.54 0.88 22.25
N ALA A 204 18.92 0.34 21.10
CA ALA A 204 20.16 0.74 20.41
C ALA A 204 20.14 2.20 19.94
N ARG A 205 18.94 2.80 19.75
CA ARG A 205 18.77 4.22 19.45
C ARG A 205 18.66 5.09 20.71
N GLY A 206 18.57 4.52 21.90
CA GLY A 206 18.29 5.24 23.14
C GLY A 206 16.89 5.88 23.18
N LEU A 207 15.90 5.30 22.49
CA LEU A 207 14.55 5.85 22.37
C LEU A 207 13.53 5.06 23.18
N HIS A 208 12.53 5.80 23.73
CA HIS A 208 11.43 5.23 24.49
C HIS A 208 10.08 5.81 24.04
N PRO A 209 8.99 5.00 23.85
CA PRO A 209 7.71 5.47 23.35
C PRO A 209 7.13 6.68 24.09
N LYS A 210 7.23 6.71 25.42
CA LYS A 210 6.70 7.83 26.21
C LYS A 210 7.54 9.12 26.15
N LYS A 211 8.86 9.00 25.97
CA LYS A 211 9.78 10.15 26.01
C LYS A 211 10.02 10.74 24.62
N ASP A 212 10.13 9.88 23.61
CA ASP A 212 10.55 10.24 22.26
C ASP A 212 9.39 10.10 21.23
N ALA A 213 8.17 10.38 21.67
CA ALA A 213 6.95 10.14 20.91
C ALA A 213 6.97 10.71 19.48
N HIS A 214 7.59 11.87 19.28
CA HIS A 214 7.63 12.55 17.97
C HIS A 214 8.74 12.04 17.04
N ALA A 215 9.67 11.21 17.54
CA ALA A 215 10.76 10.68 16.72
C ALA A 215 10.25 9.71 15.65
N TRP A 216 10.75 9.83 14.44
CA TRP A 216 10.43 8.85 13.39
C TRP A 216 10.96 7.47 13.78
N LEU A 217 10.12 6.45 13.64
CA LEU A 217 10.54 5.08 13.92
C LEU A 217 11.71 4.67 13.02
N PHE A 218 11.58 4.90 11.73
CA PHE A 218 12.62 4.60 10.74
C PHE A 218 13.08 5.89 10.05
N PRO A 219 14.04 6.61 10.63
CA PRO A 219 14.58 7.80 9.99
C PRO A 219 15.42 7.45 8.76
N GLY A 220 15.32 8.29 7.77
CA GLY A 220 16.17 8.33 6.61
C GLY A 220 17.32 9.34 6.78
N LYS A 221 17.83 9.84 5.66
CA LYS A 221 18.86 10.88 5.67
C LYS A 221 18.29 12.19 6.24
N LYS A 222 19.11 12.94 6.97
CA LYS A 222 18.79 14.28 7.55
C LYS A 222 17.56 14.26 8.50
N GLY A 223 17.30 13.15 9.21
CA GLY A 223 16.19 13.06 10.17
C GLY A 223 14.78 13.01 9.55
N GLN A 224 14.66 13.00 8.24
CA GLN A 224 13.37 12.81 7.55
C GLN A 224 12.97 11.33 7.58
N PRO A 225 11.69 10.97 7.36
CA PRO A 225 11.30 9.57 7.29
C PRO A 225 12.01 8.84 6.14
N LEU A 226 12.20 7.53 6.30
CA LEU A 226 12.80 6.68 5.28
C LEU A 226 11.97 6.76 3.98
N LYS A 227 12.62 6.93 2.84
CA LYS A 227 11.92 6.98 1.54
C LYS A 227 11.49 5.57 1.09
N TYR A 228 10.34 5.49 0.40
CA TYR A 228 9.81 4.22 -0.14
C TYR A 228 10.83 3.44 -0.98
N GLY A 229 11.59 4.13 -1.84
CA GLY A 229 12.64 3.48 -2.63
C GLY A 229 13.73 2.83 -1.78
N ALA A 230 14.14 3.47 -0.68
CA ALA A 230 15.12 2.92 0.26
C ALA A 230 14.54 1.70 1.00
N LEU A 231 13.29 1.77 1.49
CA LEU A 231 12.59 0.64 2.10
C LEU A 231 12.54 -0.56 1.15
N ARG A 232 12.11 -0.33 -0.09
CA ARG A 232 12.04 -1.38 -1.12
C ARG A 232 13.39 -2.03 -1.39
N ASN A 233 14.45 -1.23 -1.46
CA ASN A 233 15.81 -1.76 -1.68
C ASN A 233 16.30 -2.59 -0.49
N VAL A 234 16.01 -2.17 0.75
CA VAL A 234 16.32 -2.94 1.96
C VAL A 234 15.64 -4.31 1.91
N ILE A 235 14.33 -4.34 1.69
CA ILE A 235 13.57 -5.60 1.65
C ILE A 235 14.07 -6.50 0.52
N ARG A 236 14.30 -5.93 -0.68
CA ARG A 236 14.80 -6.69 -1.83
C ARG A 236 16.17 -7.31 -1.55
N LYS A 237 17.09 -6.58 -0.93
CA LYS A 237 18.41 -7.08 -0.59
C LYS A 237 18.30 -8.24 0.40
N ILE A 238 17.61 -8.04 1.52
CA ILE A 238 17.44 -9.06 2.56
C ILE A 238 16.77 -10.32 1.99
N SER A 239 15.72 -10.17 1.19
CA SER A 239 15.02 -11.31 0.60
C SER A 239 15.89 -12.05 -0.39
N GLN A 240 16.65 -11.34 -1.24
CA GLN A 240 17.61 -11.98 -2.13
C GLN A 240 18.67 -12.77 -1.36
N ASP A 241 19.18 -12.19 -0.27
CA ASP A 241 20.24 -12.81 0.53
C ASP A 241 19.71 -14.01 1.34
N ARG A 242 18.49 -13.93 1.92
CA ARG A 242 17.93 -14.97 2.80
C ARG A 242 17.24 -16.12 2.09
N ILE A 243 16.43 -15.79 1.06
CA ILE A 243 15.55 -16.76 0.37
C ILE A 243 15.77 -16.85 -1.15
N GLY A 244 16.82 -16.18 -1.68
CA GLY A 244 17.20 -16.27 -3.09
C GLY A 244 16.24 -15.59 -4.09
N CYS A 245 15.18 -14.93 -3.63
CA CYS A 245 14.24 -14.25 -4.52
C CYS A 245 13.85 -12.85 -4.00
N PRO A 246 13.64 -11.87 -4.90
CA PRO A 246 13.30 -10.51 -4.50
C PRO A 246 11.83 -10.42 -4.05
N VAL A 247 11.60 -9.89 -2.86
CA VAL A 247 10.28 -9.65 -2.27
C VAL A 247 9.97 -8.16 -2.21
N THR A 248 8.69 -7.82 -2.20
CA THR A 248 8.21 -6.45 -2.01
C THR A 248 7.44 -6.31 -0.71
N PRO A 249 7.30 -5.08 -0.15
CA PRO A 249 6.44 -4.86 1.02
C PRO A 249 5.01 -5.35 0.79
N HIS A 250 4.50 -5.23 -0.44
CA HIS A 250 3.17 -5.69 -0.79
C HIS A 250 3.05 -7.22 -0.77
N THR A 251 4.09 -7.93 -1.17
CA THR A 251 4.16 -9.39 -1.08
C THR A 251 4.09 -9.85 0.38
N ILE A 252 4.85 -9.21 1.29
CA ILE A 252 4.82 -9.52 2.74
C ILE A 252 3.42 -9.30 3.31
N ARG A 253 2.81 -8.14 3.03
CA ARG A 253 1.43 -7.84 3.46
C ARG A 253 0.43 -8.89 2.94
N HIS A 254 0.61 -9.33 1.71
CA HIS A 254 -0.26 -10.32 1.11
C HIS A 254 -0.12 -11.69 1.74
N THR A 255 1.13 -12.09 2.04
CA THR A 255 1.43 -13.30 2.82
C THR A 255 0.76 -13.23 4.19
N PHE A 256 0.90 -12.12 4.92
CA PHE A 256 0.21 -11.91 6.20
C PHE A 256 -1.31 -12.10 6.07
N ALA A 257 -1.94 -11.39 5.12
CA ALA A 257 -3.39 -11.47 4.91
C ALA A 257 -3.86 -12.90 4.61
N THR A 258 -3.13 -13.62 3.75
CA THR A 258 -3.43 -15.01 3.39
C THR A 258 -3.28 -15.94 4.59
N GLN A 259 -2.20 -15.81 5.36
CA GLN A 259 -1.96 -16.67 6.53
C GLN A 259 -2.98 -16.39 7.65
N MET A 260 -3.32 -15.12 7.88
CA MET A 260 -4.37 -14.77 8.84
C MET A 260 -5.72 -15.31 8.40
N LEU A 261 -6.06 -15.23 7.10
CA LEU A 261 -7.31 -15.78 6.59
C LEU A 261 -7.38 -17.31 6.73
N ILE A 262 -6.28 -18.00 6.44
CA ILE A 262 -6.17 -19.46 6.63
C ILE A 262 -6.33 -19.82 8.11
N GLY A 263 -5.73 -19.04 9.01
CA GLY A 263 -5.77 -19.29 10.44
C GLY A 263 -7.14 -19.02 11.08
N CYS A 264 -7.70 -17.82 10.86
CA CYS A 264 -8.94 -17.39 11.55
C CYS A 264 -10.23 -17.70 10.77
N GLY A 265 -10.15 -18.05 9.47
CA GLY A 265 -11.32 -18.33 8.62
C GLY A 265 -12.24 -17.13 8.36
N CYS A 266 -11.95 -15.95 8.93
CA CYS A 266 -12.82 -14.78 8.88
C CYS A 266 -12.20 -13.65 8.04
N ILE A 267 -12.73 -13.46 6.83
CA ILE A 267 -12.26 -12.39 5.93
C ILE A 267 -12.50 -10.98 6.49
N ARG A 268 -13.55 -10.84 7.31
CA ARG A 268 -13.90 -9.56 7.95
C ARG A 268 -12.85 -9.15 8.98
N SER A 269 -12.42 -10.08 9.83
CA SER A 269 -11.34 -9.84 10.79
C SER A 269 -10.06 -9.41 10.09
N VAL A 270 -9.70 -10.10 8.99
CA VAL A 270 -8.51 -9.75 8.19
C VAL A 270 -8.65 -8.36 7.55
N GLN A 271 -9.84 -7.99 7.05
CA GLN A 271 -10.08 -6.65 6.50
C GLN A 271 -9.91 -5.56 7.55
N LEU A 272 -10.41 -5.76 8.76
CA LEU A 272 -10.25 -4.83 9.89
C LEU A 272 -8.78 -4.69 10.29
N MET A 273 -8.06 -5.79 10.45
CA MET A 273 -6.62 -5.79 10.76
C MET A 273 -5.79 -5.02 9.72
N LEU A 274 -6.18 -5.11 8.46
CA LEU A 274 -5.48 -4.45 7.36
C LEU A 274 -5.91 -2.99 7.15
N GLY A 275 -6.89 -2.47 7.90
CA GLY A 275 -7.38 -1.10 7.73
C GLY A 275 -7.98 -0.86 6.33
N HIS A 276 -8.75 -1.81 5.79
CA HIS A 276 -9.40 -1.63 4.49
C HIS A 276 -10.62 -0.72 4.63
N ALA A 277 -10.57 0.45 4.01
CA ALA A 277 -11.52 1.57 4.14
C ALA A 277 -12.94 1.33 3.56
N CYS A 278 -13.33 0.13 3.19
CA CYS A 278 -14.65 -0.17 2.62
C CYS A 278 -15.68 -0.58 3.67
N LEU A 279 -15.80 0.17 4.77
CA LEU A 279 -16.85 -0.07 5.76
C LEU A 279 -17.31 1.22 6.41
N SER A 280 -18.11 1.97 5.71
CA SER A 280 -18.60 3.28 6.13
C SER A 280 -19.67 3.29 7.24
N ASN A 281 -19.94 2.21 7.96
CA ASN A 281 -21.04 2.19 8.95
C ASN A 281 -20.75 1.43 10.26
N THR A 282 -19.52 1.29 10.72
CA THR A 282 -19.23 0.37 11.83
C THR A 282 -18.83 1.02 13.16
N ALA A 283 -19.15 2.26 13.41
CA ALA A 283 -18.91 2.88 14.72
C ALA A 283 -19.68 2.20 15.90
N ARG A 284 -20.66 1.34 15.62
CA ARG A 284 -21.48 0.65 16.64
C ARG A 284 -20.92 -0.69 17.14
N TYR A 285 -19.97 -1.28 16.43
CA TYR A 285 -19.47 -2.64 16.74
C TYR A 285 -18.03 -2.68 17.25
N CYS A 286 -17.39 -1.52 17.44
CA CYS A 286 -15.96 -1.44 17.78
C CYS A 286 -15.55 -2.21 19.05
N ALA A 287 -16.39 -2.28 20.08
CA ALA A 287 -16.00 -2.93 21.35
C ALA A 287 -16.02 -4.46 21.28
N VAL A 288 -17.03 -5.04 20.64
CA VAL A 288 -17.16 -6.50 20.52
C VAL A 288 -16.16 -7.04 19.47
N GLU A 289 -16.03 -6.33 18.34
CA GLU A 289 -15.07 -6.65 17.29
C GLU A 289 -13.61 -6.56 17.78
N PHE A 290 -13.32 -5.65 18.72
CA PHE A 290 -11.98 -5.47 19.30
C PHE A 290 -11.50 -6.71 20.08
N VAL A 291 -12.36 -7.30 20.89
CA VAL A 291 -12.04 -8.51 21.68
C VAL A 291 -11.82 -9.72 20.77
N HIS A 292 -12.69 -9.90 19.77
CA HIS A 292 -12.55 -11.00 18.79
C HIS A 292 -11.31 -10.80 17.91
N LEU A 293 -11.00 -9.56 17.53
CA LEU A 293 -9.82 -9.24 16.74
C LEU A 293 -8.52 -9.55 17.51
N LEU A 294 -8.47 -9.18 18.79
CA LEU A 294 -7.32 -9.47 19.65
C LEU A 294 -7.12 -10.96 19.88
N ALA A 295 -8.22 -11.72 20.10
CA ALA A 295 -8.18 -13.16 20.22
C ALA A 295 -7.70 -13.84 18.93
N ALA A 296 -8.20 -13.40 17.77
CA ALA A 296 -7.74 -13.89 16.47
C ALA A 296 -6.24 -13.63 16.23
N VAL A 297 -5.73 -12.43 16.58
CA VAL A 297 -4.30 -12.14 16.47
C VAL A 297 -3.49 -13.04 17.40
N ARG A 298 -3.89 -13.21 18.65
CA ARG A 298 -3.17 -14.05 19.62
C ARG A 298 -3.17 -15.52 19.22
N GLY A 299 -4.32 -16.04 18.71
CA GLY A 299 -4.47 -17.45 18.32
C GLY A 299 -3.88 -17.81 16.96
N PHE A 300 -3.92 -16.89 15.99
CA PHE A 300 -3.64 -17.20 14.57
C PHE A 300 -2.54 -16.35 13.95
N HIS A 301 -1.80 -15.55 14.73
CA HIS A 301 -0.73 -14.74 14.18
C HIS A 301 0.36 -15.62 13.53
N PRO A 302 0.68 -15.42 12.22
CA PRO A 302 1.56 -16.32 11.48
C PRO A 302 3.01 -16.33 11.99
N HIS A 303 3.37 -15.35 12.83
CA HIS A 303 4.71 -15.21 13.39
C HIS A 303 4.64 -15.03 14.91
N GLY A 304 4.48 -16.14 15.64
CA GLY A 304 4.51 -16.18 17.10
C GLY A 304 3.15 -16.13 17.80
N GLY A 305 2.06 -16.50 17.14
CA GLY A 305 0.81 -16.87 17.80
C GLY A 305 0.98 -18.14 18.64
N GLU A 306 0.32 -18.21 19.79
CA GLU A 306 0.28 -19.45 20.56
C GLU A 306 -0.50 -20.51 19.78
N PRO A 307 -0.10 -21.80 19.75
CA PRO A 307 -0.88 -22.85 19.13
C PRO A 307 -2.18 -23.02 19.93
N ALA A 308 -3.24 -22.37 19.47
CA ALA A 308 -4.55 -22.56 20.03
C ALA A 308 -5.00 -23.99 19.67
N ASN A 309 -5.45 -24.74 20.65
CA ASN A 309 -6.14 -25.99 20.45
C ASN A 309 -7.38 -25.69 19.57
N ARG A 310 -7.32 -26.06 18.29
CA ARG A 310 -8.27 -25.64 17.23
C ARG A 310 -9.74 -26.00 17.53
N ALA A 311 -9.99 -26.92 18.46
CA ALA A 311 -11.33 -27.42 18.80
C ALA A 311 -12.05 -26.54 19.84
N GLU A 312 -11.37 -25.95 20.82
CA GLU A 312 -12.01 -25.27 21.93
C GLU A 312 -12.39 -23.79 21.66
N THR A 313 -11.78 -23.16 20.65
CA THR A 313 -12.00 -21.73 20.39
C THR A 313 -13.24 -21.48 19.52
N LEU A 314 -13.66 -22.45 18.70
CA LEU A 314 -14.87 -22.35 17.90
C LEU A 314 -16.14 -22.60 18.71
N ASP A 315 -16.10 -23.49 19.69
CA ASP A 315 -17.28 -23.80 20.53
C ASP A 315 -17.60 -22.70 21.54
N ARG A 316 -16.62 -21.96 22.04
CA ARG A 316 -16.87 -20.84 22.97
C ARG A 316 -17.40 -19.56 22.32
N ALA A 317 -17.21 -19.39 21.01
CA ALA A 317 -17.75 -18.25 20.27
C ALA A 317 -19.23 -18.43 19.84
N VAL A 318 -19.73 -19.68 19.85
CA VAL A 318 -21.11 -20.02 19.41
C VAL A 318 -22.10 -20.17 20.59
N VAL A 319 -21.62 -20.28 21.83
CA VAL A 319 -22.45 -20.58 23.00
C VAL A 319 -22.73 -19.32 23.89
N SER A 320 -22.33 -18.12 23.49
CA SER A 320 -22.64 -16.88 24.20
C SER A 320 -23.52 -15.95 23.37
N GLU A 321 -24.63 -16.47 22.81
CA GLU A 321 -25.80 -15.68 22.44
C GLU A 321 -26.89 -15.79 23.52
#